data_02bc4b928c4addfc2d1719d2d01704f7
#
_entry.id   02bc4b928c4addfc2d1719d2d01704f7
#
_cell.length_a   1.000
_cell.length_b   1.000
_cell.length_c   1.000
_cell.angle_alpha   90.00
_cell.angle_beta   90.00
_cell.angle_gamma   90.00
#
_symmetry.space_group_name_H-M   'P 1'
#
loop_
_entity.id
_entity.type
_entity.pdbx_description
1 polymer ?
#
loop_
_entity_poly.entity_id
_entity_poly.type
_entity_poly.pdbx_seq_one_letter_code
_entity_poly.pdbx_strand_id
1 'polypeptide(L)'
;YQCGNCTAGCPAGFVYDLQASQIMRAVQLGLKDMELDSKSIRMCLSCSTCSQRCPNNIDVGGVMETLRHMARQEGRVTVPKVEKFWWSFLDTVRAFGRTYEIGTMALYMMRSMRVFTDLDLAPEALKKGKLGFKPHVLPHGAAPVARIFKRYKERAKREGVRP
;
A
#
# COMPACT_ATOMS: atom_id res chain seq x y z
N TYR A 1 10.85 -11.70 -23.39
CA TYR A 1 11.75 -12.51 -22.56
C TYR A 1 11.07 -12.82 -21.24
N GLN A 2 10.70 -14.07 -20.98
CA GLN A 2 9.89 -14.50 -19.83
C GLN A 2 10.74 -15.33 -18.84
N CYS A 3 11.84 -14.74 -18.33
CA CYS A 3 12.81 -15.46 -17.48
C CYS A 3 12.31 -15.80 -16.07
N GLY A 4 11.26 -15.12 -15.57
CA GLY A 4 10.68 -15.36 -14.26
C GLY A 4 11.47 -14.81 -13.05
N ASN A 5 12.60 -14.15 -13.24
CA ASN A 5 13.45 -13.63 -12.14
C ASN A 5 12.69 -12.63 -11.23
N CYS A 6 11.77 -11.85 -11.79
CA CYS A 6 10.92 -10.94 -11.03
C CYS A 6 9.96 -11.69 -10.09
N THR A 7 9.45 -12.84 -10.49
CA THR A 7 8.63 -13.72 -9.66
C THR A 7 9.45 -14.43 -8.60
N ALA A 8 10.56 -15.05 -8.99
CA ALA A 8 11.41 -15.82 -8.09
C ALA A 8 12.02 -14.99 -6.95
N GLY A 9 12.18 -13.69 -7.16
CA GLY A 9 12.74 -12.77 -6.16
C GLY A 9 11.72 -12.02 -5.34
N CYS A 10 10.42 -12.21 -5.56
CA CYS A 10 9.39 -11.42 -4.93
C CYS A 10 9.10 -11.87 -3.48
N PRO A 11 9.34 -11.02 -2.45
CA PRO A 11 9.08 -11.41 -1.06
C PRO A 11 7.59 -11.54 -0.75
N ALA A 12 6.70 -10.95 -1.56
CA ALA A 12 5.24 -11.03 -1.40
C ALA A 12 4.58 -12.02 -2.38
N GLY A 13 5.36 -12.77 -3.16
CA GLY A 13 4.82 -13.68 -4.19
C GLY A 13 3.85 -14.74 -3.67
N PHE A 14 3.96 -15.11 -2.39
CA PHE A 14 3.09 -16.11 -1.75
C PHE A 14 1.64 -15.64 -1.53
N VAL A 15 1.37 -14.33 -1.56
CA VAL A 15 0.01 -13.77 -1.41
C VAL A 15 -0.61 -13.32 -2.75
N TYR A 16 0.16 -13.44 -3.84
CA TYR A 16 -0.26 -12.98 -5.16
C TYR A 16 -1.22 -13.97 -5.82
N ASP A 17 -2.23 -13.44 -6.50
CA ASP A 17 -3.07 -14.19 -7.44
C ASP A 17 -2.41 -14.32 -8.82
N LEU A 18 -1.75 -13.24 -9.29
CA LEU A 18 -0.94 -13.23 -10.49
C LEU A 18 0.51 -12.89 -10.11
N GLN A 19 1.43 -13.74 -10.48
CA GLN A 19 2.85 -13.51 -10.23
C GLN A 19 3.39 -12.32 -11.02
N ALA A 20 4.47 -11.69 -10.55
CA ALA A 20 5.03 -10.50 -11.19
C ALA A 20 5.31 -10.73 -12.70
N SER A 21 5.83 -11.89 -13.08
CA SER A 21 6.04 -12.22 -14.50
C SER A 21 4.74 -12.37 -15.29
N GLN A 22 3.67 -12.86 -14.65
CA GLN A 22 2.35 -12.99 -15.29
C GLN A 22 1.71 -11.61 -15.50
N ILE A 23 1.83 -10.71 -14.53
CA ILE A 23 1.40 -9.30 -14.70
C ILE A 23 2.13 -8.67 -15.89
N MET A 24 3.47 -8.82 -15.96
CA MET A 24 4.24 -8.30 -17.09
C MET A 24 3.81 -8.90 -18.43
N ARG A 25 3.41 -10.17 -18.43
CA ARG A 25 2.88 -10.82 -19.65
C ARG A 25 1.49 -10.29 -20.00
N ALA A 26 0.63 -10.07 -19.03
CA ALA A 26 -0.68 -9.49 -19.21
C ALA A 26 -0.58 -8.08 -19.84
N VAL A 27 0.33 -7.24 -19.32
CA VAL A 27 0.63 -5.90 -19.90
C VAL A 27 1.05 -6.00 -21.36
N GLN A 28 1.91 -6.95 -21.71
CA GLN A 28 2.32 -7.17 -23.11
C GLN A 28 1.17 -7.58 -24.02
N LEU A 29 0.18 -8.29 -23.48
CA LEU A 29 -1.00 -8.77 -24.21
C LEU A 29 -2.16 -7.77 -24.17
N GLY A 30 -2.03 -6.65 -23.43
CA GLY A 30 -3.08 -5.64 -23.28
C GLY A 30 -4.29 -6.11 -22.47
N LEU A 31 -4.11 -7.08 -21.57
CA LEU A 31 -5.19 -7.67 -20.75
C LEU A 31 -5.51 -6.78 -19.53
N LYS A 32 -5.89 -5.53 -19.79
CA LYS A 32 -6.08 -4.45 -18.80
C LYS A 32 -6.96 -4.86 -17.61
N ASP A 33 -8.09 -5.50 -17.86
CA ASP A 33 -9.02 -5.85 -16.78
C ASP A 33 -8.41 -6.90 -15.84
N MET A 34 -7.72 -7.89 -16.39
CA MET A 34 -7.04 -8.92 -15.60
C MET A 34 -5.96 -8.32 -14.69
N GLU A 35 -5.23 -7.33 -15.17
CA GLU A 35 -4.18 -6.66 -14.42
C GLU A 35 -4.75 -5.79 -13.30
N LEU A 36 -5.74 -4.94 -13.64
CA LEU A 36 -6.29 -3.96 -12.71
C LEU A 36 -7.15 -4.60 -11.61
N ASP A 37 -7.74 -5.76 -11.87
CA ASP A 37 -8.51 -6.53 -10.89
C ASP A 37 -7.66 -7.50 -10.07
N SER A 38 -6.36 -7.61 -10.38
CA SER A 38 -5.44 -8.47 -9.63
C SER A 38 -5.19 -7.94 -8.21
N LYS A 39 -5.18 -8.85 -7.23
CA LYS A 39 -4.77 -8.55 -5.85
C LYS A 39 -3.30 -8.18 -5.77
N SER A 40 -2.48 -8.73 -6.66
CA SER A 40 -1.03 -8.60 -6.66
C SER A 40 -0.57 -7.16 -6.73
N ILE A 41 -1.22 -6.31 -7.55
CA ILE A 41 -0.88 -4.88 -7.64
C ILE A 41 -1.14 -4.14 -6.31
N ARG A 42 -2.12 -4.59 -5.51
CA ARG A 42 -2.42 -4.01 -4.19
C ARG A 42 -1.55 -4.56 -3.07
N MET A 43 -1.13 -5.81 -3.18
CA MET A 43 -0.27 -6.49 -2.20
C MET A 43 1.21 -6.23 -2.42
N CYS A 44 1.58 -5.59 -3.54
CA CYS A 44 2.96 -5.28 -3.86
C CYS A 44 3.57 -4.32 -2.82
N LEU A 45 4.71 -4.72 -2.25
CA LEU A 45 5.44 -3.97 -1.22
C LEU A 45 6.25 -2.79 -1.78
N SER A 46 6.27 -2.58 -3.11
CA SER A 46 7.08 -1.56 -3.79
C SER A 46 8.58 -1.61 -3.41
N CYS A 47 9.09 -2.81 -3.13
CA CYS A 47 10.47 -3.03 -2.68
C CYS A 47 11.50 -3.01 -3.81
N SER A 48 11.08 -2.89 -5.07
CA SER A 48 11.89 -2.83 -6.30
C SER A 48 12.83 -4.03 -6.54
N THR A 49 12.75 -5.10 -5.75
CA THR A 49 13.59 -6.31 -5.94
C THR A 49 13.42 -6.92 -7.33
N CYS A 50 12.19 -6.91 -7.86
CA CYS A 50 11.90 -7.42 -9.21
C CYS A 50 12.59 -6.59 -10.31
N SER A 51 12.66 -5.26 -10.16
CA SER A 51 13.36 -4.37 -11.10
C SER A 51 14.87 -4.61 -11.05
N GLN A 52 15.46 -4.74 -9.85
CA GLN A 52 16.89 -5.00 -9.67
C GLN A 52 17.35 -6.35 -10.23
N ARG A 53 16.46 -7.35 -10.23
CA ARG A 53 16.76 -8.70 -10.75
C ARG A 53 16.45 -8.86 -12.24
N CYS A 54 15.93 -7.82 -12.89
CA CYS A 54 15.57 -7.91 -14.29
C CYS A 54 16.81 -7.86 -15.21
N PRO A 55 17.12 -8.92 -15.98
CA PRO A 55 18.27 -8.92 -16.87
C PRO A 55 18.13 -7.94 -18.05
N ASN A 56 16.89 -7.51 -18.34
CA ASN A 56 16.59 -6.55 -19.40
C ASN A 56 16.42 -5.12 -18.87
N ASN A 57 16.78 -4.85 -17.62
CA ASN A 57 16.64 -3.53 -16.97
C ASN A 57 15.22 -2.93 -17.04
N ILE A 58 14.19 -3.79 -17.01
CA ILE A 58 12.80 -3.33 -16.98
C ILE A 58 12.45 -2.95 -15.55
N ASP A 59 11.87 -1.76 -15.36
CA ASP A 59 11.35 -1.35 -14.07
C ASP A 59 9.98 -1.99 -13.79
N VAL A 60 10.02 -3.26 -13.40
CA VAL A 60 8.81 -4.04 -13.06
C VAL A 60 8.07 -3.43 -11.87
N GLY A 61 8.81 -2.88 -10.88
CA GLY A 61 8.23 -2.21 -9.73
C GLY A 61 7.42 -0.97 -10.13
N GLY A 62 7.96 -0.16 -11.03
CA GLY A 62 7.28 1.01 -11.60
C GLY A 62 6.04 0.64 -12.40
N VAL A 63 6.08 -0.46 -13.16
CA VAL A 63 4.86 -0.99 -13.84
C VAL A 63 3.79 -1.36 -12.83
N MET A 64 4.13 -2.11 -11.78
CA MET A 64 3.18 -2.48 -10.71
C MET A 64 2.55 -1.25 -10.04
N GLU A 65 3.34 -0.19 -9.83
CA GLU A 65 2.85 1.05 -9.24
C GLU A 65 1.92 1.81 -10.19
N THR A 66 2.28 1.88 -11.47
CA THR A 66 1.44 2.49 -12.50
C THR A 66 0.07 1.80 -12.59
N LEU A 67 0.05 0.47 -12.62
CA LEU A 67 -1.18 -0.31 -12.63
C LEU A 67 -2.02 -0.07 -11.36
N ARG A 68 -1.38 0.07 -10.20
CA ARG A 68 -2.05 0.43 -8.94
C ARG A 68 -2.71 1.81 -9.03
N HIS A 69 -2.04 2.79 -9.63
CA HIS A 69 -2.61 4.12 -9.84
C HIS A 69 -3.80 4.07 -10.81
N MET A 70 -3.67 3.37 -11.93
CA MET A 70 -4.75 3.20 -12.91
C MET A 70 -5.98 2.52 -12.27
N ALA A 71 -5.77 1.43 -11.51
CA ALA A 71 -6.85 0.75 -10.80
C ALA A 71 -7.56 1.66 -9.79
N ARG A 72 -6.82 2.55 -9.11
CA ARG A 72 -7.40 3.54 -8.21
C ARG A 72 -8.21 4.58 -8.97
N GLN A 73 -7.71 5.10 -10.08
CA GLN A 73 -8.44 6.06 -10.91
C GLN A 73 -9.77 5.48 -11.42
N GLU A 74 -9.79 4.21 -11.80
CA GLU A 74 -11.01 3.49 -12.21
C GLU A 74 -11.89 3.05 -11.04
N GLY A 75 -11.48 3.29 -9.79
CA GLY A 75 -12.24 2.91 -8.60
C GLY A 75 -12.28 1.41 -8.33
N ARG A 76 -11.37 0.64 -8.91
CA ARG A 76 -11.26 -0.82 -8.70
C ARG A 76 -10.62 -1.10 -7.34
N VAL A 77 -11.38 -1.63 -6.41
CA VAL A 77 -10.93 -1.97 -5.05
C VAL A 77 -10.92 -3.48 -4.89
N THR A 78 -9.78 -4.11 -5.15
CA THR A 78 -9.64 -5.58 -5.10
C THR A 78 -9.36 -6.11 -3.69
N VAL A 79 -8.73 -5.31 -2.82
CA VAL A 79 -8.40 -5.70 -1.44
C VAL A 79 -8.83 -4.62 -0.45
N PRO A 80 -10.13 -4.56 -0.07
CA PRO A 80 -10.67 -3.49 0.78
C PRO A 80 -9.97 -3.36 2.15
N LYS A 81 -9.48 -4.48 2.70
CA LYS A 81 -8.76 -4.48 4.00
C LYS A 81 -7.45 -3.71 3.94
N VAL A 82 -6.68 -3.91 2.88
CA VAL A 82 -5.40 -3.20 2.66
C VAL A 82 -5.67 -1.72 2.48
N GLU A 83 -6.71 -1.37 1.75
CA GLU A 83 -7.09 0.03 1.53
C GLU A 83 -7.52 0.73 2.83
N LYS A 84 -8.35 0.07 3.65
CA LYS A 84 -8.73 0.57 4.98
C LYS A 84 -7.51 0.78 5.89
N PHE A 85 -6.52 -0.11 5.82
CA PHE A 85 -5.26 0.03 6.56
C PHE A 85 -4.49 1.27 6.10
N TRP A 86 -4.30 1.44 4.79
CA TRP A 86 -3.59 2.60 4.24
C TRP A 86 -4.26 3.92 4.60
N TRP A 87 -5.59 4.00 4.53
CA TRP A 87 -6.31 5.20 4.95
C TRP A 87 -6.15 5.48 6.44
N SER A 88 -6.19 4.45 7.28
CA SER A 88 -5.98 4.61 8.74
C SER A 88 -4.56 5.09 9.04
N PHE A 89 -3.57 4.53 8.35
CA PHE A 89 -2.17 4.96 8.45
C PHE A 89 -1.99 6.43 8.02
N LEU A 90 -2.50 6.80 6.86
CA LEU A 90 -2.38 8.16 6.33
C LEU A 90 -3.10 9.20 7.20
N ASP A 91 -4.23 8.86 7.79
CA ASP A 91 -4.96 9.76 8.69
C ASP A 91 -4.17 10.03 9.98
N THR A 92 -3.50 9.02 10.54
CA THR A 92 -2.62 9.25 11.70
C THR A 92 -1.41 10.09 11.35
N VAL A 93 -0.79 9.85 10.19
CA VAL A 93 0.32 10.68 9.70
C VAL A 93 -0.13 12.13 9.47
N ARG A 94 -1.32 12.33 8.93
CA ARG A 94 -1.90 13.67 8.72
C ARG A 94 -2.16 14.40 10.04
N ALA A 95 -2.68 13.69 11.05
CA ALA A 95 -3.05 14.28 12.34
C ALA A 95 -1.83 14.62 13.20
N PHE A 96 -0.83 13.73 13.24
CA PHE A 96 0.30 13.82 14.17
C PHE A 96 1.62 14.24 13.49
N GLY A 97 1.66 14.35 12.15
CA GLY A 97 2.89 14.57 11.37
C GLY A 97 3.80 13.35 11.30
N ARG A 98 3.44 12.29 11.99
CA ARG A 98 4.17 11.01 12.08
C ARG A 98 3.17 9.87 12.28
N THR A 99 3.59 8.65 11.99
CA THR A 99 2.81 7.45 12.29
C THR A 99 2.60 7.30 13.80
N TYR A 100 1.36 7.09 14.21
CA TYR A 100 1.00 6.71 15.56
C TYR A 100 0.41 5.30 15.52
N GLU A 101 1.20 4.33 15.96
CA GLU A 101 0.93 2.90 15.76
C GLU A 101 -0.40 2.46 16.38
N ILE A 102 -0.61 2.79 17.66
CA ILE A 102 -1.86 2.44 18.37
C ILE A 102 -3.06 3.14 17.73
N GLY A 103 -2.93 4.42 17.37
CA GLY A 103 -3.98 5.17 16.68
C GLY A 103 -4.31 4.55 15.31
N THR A 104 -3.29 4.13 14.56
CA THR A 104 -3.48 3.44 13.27
C THR A 104 -4.22 2.11 13.47
N MET A 105 -3.83 1.31 14.46
CA MET A 105 -4.51 0.06 14.79
C MET A 105 -5.96 0.29 15.20
N ALA A 106 -6.22 1.23 16.10
CA ALA A 106 -7.57 1.56 16.55
C ALA A 106 -8.47 2.01 15.39
N LEU A 107 -7.99 2.93 14.54
CA LEU A 107 -8.72 3.38 13.35
C LEU A 107 -8.96 2.25 12.35
N TYR A 108 -7.98 1.37 12.16
CA TYR A 108 -8.13 0.21 11.28
C TYR A 108 -9.16 -0.78 11.83
N MET A 109 -9.12 -1.09 13.13
CA MET A 109 -10.10 -1.95 13.78
C MET A 109 -11.52 -1.40 13.65
N MET A 110 -11.71 -0.11 13.90
CA MET A 110 -13.00 0.57 13.73
C MET A 110 -13.51 0.48 12.28
N ARG A 111 -12.64 0.74 11.30
CA ARG A 111 -12.99 0.72 9.87
C ARG A 111 -13.20 -0.67 9.32
N SER A 112 -12.46 -1.65 9.83
CA SER A 112 -12.57 -3.04 9.39
C SER A 112 -13.68 -3.83 10.07
N MET A 113 -14.28 -3.28 11.16
CA MET A 113 -15.25 -3.95 12.03
C MET A 113 -14.70 -5.24 12.67
N ARG A 114 -13.39 -5.35 12.78
CA ARG A 114 -12.68 -6.52 13.32
C ARG A 114 -11.89 -6.13 14.56
N VAL A 115 -12.58 -6.05 15.68
CA VAL A 115 -11.98 -5.63 16.96
C VAL A 115 -11.13 -6.73 17.59
N PHE A 116 -11.40 -7.99 17.24
CA PHE A 116 -10.81 -9.18 17.90
C PHE A 116 -9.77 -9.93 17.07
N THR A 117 -9.31 -9.37 15.97
CA THR A 117 -8.26 -9.99 15.16
C THR A 117 -6.90 -9.67 15.78
N ASP A 118 -6.06 -10.67 15.96
CA ASP A 118 -4.68 -10.58 16.48
C ASP A 118 -4.56 -10.03 17.92
N LEU A 119 -5.60 -10.16 18.76
CA LEU A 119 -5.56 -9.80 20.18
C LEU A 119 -4.56 -10.64 20.98
N ASP A 120 -4.30 -11.84 20.55
CA ASP A 120 -3.30 -12.76 21.10
C ASP A 120 -1.86 -12.24 20.99
N LEU A 121 -1.57 -11.39 20.00
CA LEU A 121 -0.26 -10.75 19.83
C LEU A 121 -0.09 -9.49 20.70
N ALA A 122 -1.20 -8.89 21.16
CA ALA A 122 -1.18 -7.65 21.92
C ALA A 122 -0.40 -7.76 23.25
N PRO A 123 -0.56 -8.82 24.08
CA PRO A 123 0.18 -8.96 25.34
C PRO A 123 1.70 -9.07 25.14
N GLU A 124 2.14 -9.76 24.09
CA GLU A 124 3.57 -9.88 23.79
C GLU A 124 4.18 -8.56 23.30
N ALA A 125 3.46 -7.83 22.45
CA ALA A 125 3.89 -6.53 21.94
C ALA A 125 3.98 -5.49 23.07
N LEU A 126 3.06 -5.55 24.04
CA LEU A 126 3.05 -4.72 25.25
C LEU A 126 4.21 -5.06 26.17
N LYS A 127 4.46 -6.36 26.47
CA LYS A 127 5.59 -6.80 27.30
C LYS A 127 6.95 -6.40 26.73
N LYS A 128 7.08 -6.40 25.41
CA LYS A 128 8.30 -5.99 24.69
C LYS A 128 8.45 -4.46 24.55
N GLY A 129 7.52 -3.67 25.08
CA GLY A 129 7.57 -2.20 25.03
C GLY A 129 7.56 -1.59 23.62
N LYS A 130 7.11 -2.36 22.62
CA LYS A 130 7.13 -1.93 21.22
C LYS A 130 5.96 -1.02 20.84
N LEU A 131 4.93 -0.95 21.68
CA LEU A 131 3.78 -0.09 21.45
C LEU A 131 3.91 1.21 22.27
N GLY A 132 4.18 2.30 21.60
CA GLY A 132 4.20 3.63 22.21
C GLY A 132 2.79 4.15 22.47
N PHE A 133 2.35 4.17 23.74
CA PHE A 133 1.02 4.67 24.11
C PHE A 133 0.83 6.16 23.92
N LYS A 134 1.91 6.95 23.95
CA LYS A 134 1.84 8.40 23.80
C LYS A 134 2.01 8.76 22.32
N PRO A 135 1.08 9.54 21.72
CA PRO A 135 1.28 10.07 20.39
C PRO A 135 2.51 10.99 20.41
N HIS A 136 3.52 10.65 19.62
CA HIS A 136 4.68 11.51 19.44
C HIS A 136 4.31 12.59 18.44
N VAL A 137 3.75 13.70 18.94
CA VAL A 137 3.43 14.85 18.11
C VAL A 137 4.72 15.61 17.85
N LEU A 138 5.12 15.71 16.60
CA LEU A 138 6.23 16.59 16.21
C LEU A 138 5.72 18.04 16.29
N PRO A 139 6.27 18.91 17.18
CA PRO A 139 5.76 20.28 17.37
C PRO A 139 5.71 21.10 16.08
N HIS A 140 6.61 20.81 15.14
CA HIS A 140 6.70 21.50 13.85
C HIS A 140 6.37 20.58 12.64
N GLY A 141 5.99 19.32 12.85
CA GLY A 141 5.80 18.33 11.80
C GLY A 141 4.37 18.23 11.27
N ALA A 142 3.36 18.38 12.11
CA ALA A 142 1.96 18.16 11.74
C ALA A 142 1.46 19.17 10.70
N ALA A 143 1.76 20.45 10.84
CA ALA A 143 1.30 21.51 9.95
C ALA A 143 1.88 21.40 8.52
N PRO A 144 3.19 21.16 8.30
CA PRO A 144 3.73 20.91 6.97
C PRO A 144 3.13 19.67 6.30
N VAL A 145 2.98 18.57 7.05
CA VAL A 145 2.38 17.33 6.53
C VAL A 145 0.93 17.57 6.13
N ALA A 146 0.12 18.21 6.98
CA ALA A 146 -1.27 18.55 6.65
C ALA A 146 -1.39 19.40 5.38
N ARG A 147 -0.43 20.34 5.14
CA ARG A 147 -0.36 21.14 3.90
C ARG A 147 -0.09 20.28 2.67
N ILE A 148 0.76 19.25 2.77
CA ILE A 148 1.00 18.30 1.66
C ILE A 148 -0.30 17.58 1.30
N PHE A 149 -1.02 17.05 2.30
CA PHE A 149 -2.31 16.40 2.07
C PHE A 149 -3.36 17.34 1.44
N LYS A 150 -3.39 18.59 1.85
CA LYS A 150 -4.28 19.59 1.27
C LYS A 150 -3.96 19.83 -0.21
N ARG A 151 -2.69 20.06 -0.53
CA ARG A 151 -2.23 20.25 -1.93
C ARG A 151 -2.54 19.04 -2.79
N TYR A 152 -2.30 17.82 -2.27
CA TYR A 152 -2.63 16.60 -2.98
C TYR A 152 -4.12 16.50 -3.31
N LYS A 153 -5.01 16.78 -2.34
CA LYS A 153 -6.45 16.76 -2.56
C LYS A 153 -6.91 17.82 -3.58
N GLU A 154 -6.33 19.01 -3.53
CA GLU A 154 -6.63 20.08 -4.50
C GLU A 154 -6.20 19.67 -5.90
N ARG A 155 -5.02 19.06 -6.03
CA ARG A 155 -4.51 18.54 -7.30
C ARG A 155 -5.36 17.40 -7.83
N ALA A 156 -5.67 16.41 -7.01
CA ALA A 156 -6.52 15.28 -7.37
C ALA A 156 -7.91 15.75 -7.86
N LYS A 157 -8.49 16.78 -7.20
CA LYS A 157 -9.75 17.37 -7.64
C LYS A 157 -9.65 18.04 -9.01
N ARG A 158 -8.53 18.72 -9.31
CA ARG A 158 -8.30 19.34 -10.63
C ARG A 158 -8.14 18.31 -11.74
N GLU A 159 -7.48 17.20 -11.43
CA GLU A 159 -7.19 16.12 -12.38
C GLU A 159 -8.35 15.10 -12.48
N GLY A 160 -9.45 15.28 -11.73
CA GLY A 160 -10.59 14.37 -11.73
C GLY A 160 -10.28 12.98 -11.14
N VAL A 161 -9.18 12.87 -10.39
CA VAL A 161 -8.72 11.64 -9.75
C VAL A 161 -9.33 11.53 -8.36
N ARG A 162 -9.76 10.35 -7.97
CA ARG A 162 -10.21 10.11 -6.58
C ARG A 162 -9.01 10.25 -5.64
N PRO A 163 -9.11 11.12 -4.62
CA PRO A 163 -8.04 11.36 -3.66
C PRO A 163 -7.80 10.16 -2.73
#